data_d7f54dbb228f7e5a144a326ea3d84a8e
#
_entry.id   d7f54dbb228f7e5a144a326ea3d84a8e
#
_cell.length_a   1.000
_cell.length_b   1.000
_cell.length_c   1.000
_cell.angle_alpha   90.00
_cell.angle_beta   90.00
_cell.angle_gamma   90.00
#
_symmetry.space_group_name_H-M   'P 1'
#
loop_
_entity.id
_entity.type
_entity.pdbx_description
1 polymer ?
#
loop_
_entity_poly.entity_id
_entity_poly.type
_entity_poly.pdbx_seq_one_letter_code
_entity_poly.pdbx_strand_id
1 'polypeptide(L)'
;EEAVDGGRAYAGRFLAAVFLMMGLSGLFVPAFPSVSCGWVIPGICGTSICLGIFLLAGYSKGRQAAVLIPYLLFAGIFYGRIRDGFLILSNDMLHFMTEKTGKIYLDFQVNAEGNVYFTLFSIGFLAAFLTANAIWYGTLWPVSPVIFLAAAALISGFSREVIAAAVFLAGVLLLPVFREHWGERSG
;
A
#
# COMPACT_ATOMS: atom_id res chain seq x y z
N GLU A 1 -28.82 -8.34 19.15
CA GLU A 1 -27.40 -8.79 19.30
C GLU A 1 -26.70 -8.96 17.95
N GLU A 2 -27.31 -9.60 16.94
CA GLU A 2 -26.70 -9.79 15.60
C GLU A 2 -26.36 -8.49 14.87
N ALA A 3 -27.14 -7.43 15.00
CA ALA A 3 -26.89 -6.15 14.34
C ALA A 3 -25.69 -5.40 14.96
N VAL A 4 -25.47 -5.56 16.26
CA VAL A 4 -24.36 -4.94 16.99
C VAL A 4 -23.04 -5.63 16.64
N ASP A 5 -23.04 -6.93 16.49
CA ASP A 5 -21.84 -7.71 16.10
C ASP A 5 -21.40 -7.44 14.65
N GLY A 6 -22.38 -7.28 13.74
CA GLY A 6 -22.08 -6.86 12.37
C GLY A 6 -21.37 -5.50 12.30
N GLY A 7 -21.85 -4.52 13.09
CA GLY A 7 -21.26 -3.19 13.15
C GLY A 7 -19.81 -3.16 13.66
N ARG A 8 -19.52 -3.96 14.68
CA ARG A 8 -18.16 -4.09 15.24
C ARG A 8 -17.16 -4.70 14.24
N ALA A 9 -17.60 -5.73 13.49
CA ALA A 9 -16.77 -6.36 12.47
C ALA A 9 -16.44 -5.39 11.32
N TYR A 10 -17.39 -4.55 10.89
CA TYR A 10 -17.14 -3.52 9.88
C TYR A 10 -16.21 -2.42 10.39
N ALA A 11 -16.39 -1.95 11.61
CA ALA A 11 -15.54 -0.93 12.22
C ALA A 11 -14.08 -1.41 12.33
N GLY A 12 -13.86 -2.66 12.70
CA GLY A 12 -12.53 -3.23 12.77
C GLY A 12 -11.82 -3.33 11.43
N ARG A 13 -12.54 -3.71 10.38
CA ARG A 13 -12.01 -3.76 9.01
C ARG A 13 -11.67 -2.37 8.48
N PHE A 14 -12.52 -1.40 8.77
CA PHE A 14 -12.25 0.00 8.46
C PHE A 14 -10.96 0.48 9.13
N LEU A 15 -10.80 0.22 10.43
CA LEU A 15 -9.59 0.59 11.18
C LEU A 15 -8.34 -0.12 10.63
N ALA A 16 -8.42 -1.40 10.29
CA ALA A 16 -7.30 -2.12 9.68
C ALA A 16 -6.89 -1.50 8.34
N ALA A 17 -7.85 -1.13 7.47
CA ALA A 17 -7.58 -0.44 6.21
C ALA A 17 -6.88 0.90 6.44
N VAL A 18 -7.40 1.71 7.37
CA VAL A 18 -6.81 3.01 7.73
C VAL A 18 -5.37 2.83 8.21
N PHE A 19 -5.14 1.95 9.17
CA PHE A 19 -3.83 1.77 9.78
C PHE A 19 -2.82 1.22 8.78
N LEU A 20 -3.19 0.26 7.94
CA LEU A 20 -2.31 -0.28 6.92
C LEU A 20 -1.94 0.77 5.87
N MET A 21 -2.90 1.47 5.31
CA MET A 21 -2.64 2.43 4.23
C MET A 21 -1.97 3.71 4.73
N MET A 22 -2.38 4.23 5.89
CA MET A 22 -1.74 5.41 6.50
C MET A 22 -0.32 5.09 6.97
N GLY A 23 -0.12 3.93 7.62
CA GLY A 23 1.19 3.49 8.06
C GLY A 23 2.14 3.25 6.88
N LEU A 24 1.66 2.60 5.82
CA LEU A 24 2.44 2.37 4.59
C LEU A 24 2.85 3.69 3.92
N SER A 25 1.91 4.61 3.78
CA SER A 25 2.17 5.94 3.21
C SER A 25 3.19 6.72 4.05
N GLY A 26 3.04 6.70 5.39
CA GLY A 26 3.99 7.34 6.30
C GLY A 26 5.38 6.72 6.29
N LEU A 27 5.49 5.41 6.02
CA LEU A 27 6.78 4.73 5.89
C LEU A 27 7.52 5.08 4.60
N PHE A 28 6.81 5.10 3.47
CA PHE A 28 7.46 5.19 2.17
C PHE A 28 7.52 6.60 1.60
N VAL A 29 6.46 7.41 1.72
CA VAL A 29 6.43 8.74 1.10
C VAL A 29 7.55 9.66 1.59
N PRO A 30 7.82 9.78 2.91
CA PRO A 30 8.91 10.62 3.39
C PRO A 30 10.31 10.09 3.05
N ALA A 31 10.42 8.81 2.70
CA ALA A 31 11.69 8.19 2.35
C ALA A 31 12.18 8.56 0.94
N PHE A 32 11.30 9.12 0.09
CA PHE A 32 11.62 9.52 -1.27
C PHE A 32 11.69 11.04 -1.41
N PRO A 33 12.89 11.66 -1.52
CA PRO A 33 13.06 13.10 -1.66
C PRO A 33 12.33 13.70 -2.88
N SER A 34 12.21 12.91 -3.95
CA SER A 34 11.51 13.33 -5.18
C SER A 34 9.99 13.47 -5.00
N VAL A 35 9.44 13.02 -3.86
CA VAL A 35 8.01 13.11 -3.57
C VAL A 35 7.76 14.33 -2.70
N SER A 36 7.21 15.39 -3.30
CA SER A 36 6.95 16.65 -2.61
C SER A 36 5.62 16.70 -1.84
N CYS A 37 4.74 15.71 -2.02
CA CYS A 37 3.47 15.67 -1.28
C CYS A 37 3.67 15.08 0.13
N GLY A 38 2.94 15.64 1.10
CA GLY A 38 2.88 15.05 2.43
C GLY A 38 2.27 13.65 2.40
N TRP A 39 2.73 12.77 3.26
CA TRP A 39 2.30 11.36 3.34
C TRP A 39 0.79 11.16 3.65
N VAL A 40 0.14 12.17 4.23
CA VAL A 40 -1.28 12.11 4.60
C VAL A 40 -2.19 11.97 3.37
N ILE A 41 -1.89 12.72 2.29
CA ILE A 41 -2.71 12.68 1.07
C ILE A 41 -2.70 11.30 0.42
N PRO A 42 -1.53 10.68 0.11
CA PRO A 42 -1.47 9.32 -0.40
C PRO A 42 -2.11 8.29 0.56
N GLY A 43 -1.97 8.49 1.87
CA GLY A 43 -2.59 7.62 2.88
C GLY A 43 -4.13 7.65 2.83
N ILE A 44 -4.73 8.83 2.75
CA ILE A 44 -6.18 8.98 2.60
C ILE A 44 -6.66 8.42 1.26
N CYS A 45 -5.97 8.72 0.16
CA CYS A 45 -6.30 8.18 -1.15
C CYS A 45 -6.22 6.64 -1.16
N GLY A 46 -5.15 6.07 -0.64
CA GLY A 46 -4.97 4.63 -0.53
C GLY A 46 -6.05 3.97 0.33
N THR A 47 -6.40 4.57 1.47
CA THR A 47 -7.50 4.10 2.32
C THR A 47 -8.83 4.12 1.58
N SER A 48 -9.13 5.21 0.87
CA SER A 48 -10.39 5.35 0.10
C SER A 48 -10.47 4.32 -1.03
N ILE A 49 -9.37 4.09 -1.74
CA ILE A 49 -9.27 3.06 -2.78
C ILE A 49 -9.45 1.66 -2.18
N CYS A 50 -8.76 1.37 -1.08
CA CYS A 50 -8.87 0.09 -0.38
C CYS A 50 -10.31 -0.21 0.04
N LEU A 51 -10.98 0.75 0.66
CA LEU A 51 -12.38 0.62 1.06
C LEU A 51 -13.32 0.51 -0.14
N GLY A 52 -13.08 1.28 -1.20
CA GLY A 52 -13.82 1.18 -2.45
C GLY A 52 -13.72 -0.22 -3.07
N ILE A 53 -12.50 -0.78 -3.15
CA ILE A 53 -12.27 -2.14 -3.62
C ILE A 53 -12.98 -3.15 -2.71
N PHE A 54 -12.86 -2.99 -1.40
CA PHE A 54 -13.50 -3.85 -0.41
C PHE A 54 -15.01 -3.89 -0.57
N LEU A 55 -15.66 -2.74 -0.78
CA LEU A 55 -17.11 -2.64 -0.95
C LEU A 55 -17.60 -3.16 -2.30
N LEU A 56 -16.85 -2.88 -3.39
CA LEU A 56 -17.25 -3.21 -4.75
C LEU A 56 -16.93 -4.65 -5.14
N ALA A 57 -15.75 -5.14 -4.75
CA ALA A 57 -15.28 -6.44 -5.21
C ALA A 57 -15.97 -7.61 -4.52
N GLY A 58 -16.34 -7.47 -3.26
CA GLY A 58 -16.95 -8.54 -2.48
C GLY A 58 -16.18 -9.88 -2.63
N TYR A 59 -16.77 -11.01 -2.22
CA TYR A 59 -16.17 -12.36 -2.36
C TYR A 59 -16.08 -12.88 -3.81
N SER A 60 -16.60 -12.13 -4.79
CA SER A 60 -16.68 -12.60 -6.17
C SER A 60 -15.35 -12.35 -6.91
N LYS A 61 -14.69 -13.42 -7.35
CA LYS A 61 -13.50 -13.35 -8.21
C LYS A 61 -13.74 -12.52 -9.49
N GLY A 62 -14.95 -12.60 -10.05
CA GLY A 62 -15.35 -11.80 -11.22
C GLY A 62 -15.36 -10.29 -10.94
N ARG A 63 -15.84 -9.88 -9.77
CA ARG A 63 -15.83 -8.46 -9.36
C ARG A 63 -14.40 -7.97 -9.09
N GLN A 64 -13.53 -8.80 -8.52
CA GLN A 64 -12.11 -8.47 -8.35
C GLN A 64 -11.42 -8.25 -9.71
N ALA A 65 -11.69 -9.12 -10.69
CA ALA A 65 -11.22 -8.92 -12.06
C ALA A 65 -11.75 -7.63 -12.68
N ALA A 66 -13.03 -7.31 -12.46
CA ALA A 66 -13.63 -6.07 -12.95
C ALA A 66 -12.98 -4.80 -12.37
N VAL A 67 -12.48 -4.85 -11.13
CA VAL A 67 -11.72 -3.73 -10.53
C VAL A 67 -10.32 -3.62 -11.12
N LEU A 68 -9.68 -4.74 -11.50
CA LEU A 68 -8.36 -4.74 -12.10
C LEU A 68 -8.35 -4.26 -13.56
N ILE A 69 -9.42 -4.47 -14.33
CA ILE A 69 -9.49 -4.06 -15.73
C ILE A 69 -9.26 -2.54 -15.92
N PRO A 70 -9.98 -1.64 -15.22
CA PRO A 70 -9.71 -0.20 -15.33
C PRO A 70 -8.29 0.18 -14.93
N TYR A 71 -7.73 -0.49 -13.91
CA TYR A 71 -6.34 -0.26 -13.50
C TYR A 71 -5.35 -0.70 -14.59
N LEU A 72 -5.54 -1.85 -15.22
CA LEU A 72 -4.67 -2.32 -16.29
C LEU A 72 -4.74 -1.41 -17.53
N LEU A 73 -5.93 -0.90 -17.84
CA LEU A 73 -6.11 0.11 -18.90
C LEU A 73 -5.36 1.40 -18.55
N PHE A 74 -5.52 1.91 -17.31
CA PHE A 74 -4.77 3.06 -16.82
C PHE A 74 -3.26 2.83 -16.91
N ALA A 75 -2.78 1.69 -16.40
CA ALA A 75 -1.36 1.35 -16.44
C ALA A 75 -0.81 1.23 -17.88
N GLY A 76 -1.60 0.69 -18.81
CA GLY A 76 -1.25 0.61 -20.23
C GLY A 76 -1.16 2.00 -20.88
N ILE A 77 -2.16 2.85 -20.67
CA ILE A 77 -2.20 4.21 -21.26
C ILE A 77 -1.06 5.07 -20.72
N PHE A 78 -0.79 4.99 -19.42
CA PHE A 78 0.22 5.82 -18.74
C PHE A 78 1.55 5.10 -18.50
N TYR A 79 1.80 3.98 -19.19
CA TYR A 79 2.99 3.15 -19.00
C TYR A 79 4.30 3.95 -18.99
N GLY A 80 4.49 4.85 -19.97
CA GLY A 80 5.71 5.68 -20.05
C GLY A 80 5.91 6.56 -18.82
N ARG A 81 4.84 7.20 -18.31
CA ARG A 81 4.90 8.06 -17.13
C ARG A 81 5.13 7.25 -15.86
N ILE A 82 4.51 6.07 -15.74
CA ILE A 82 4.71 5.16 -14.61
C ILE A 82 6.15 4.65 -14.59
N ARG A 83 6.70 4.25 -15.74
CA ARG A 83 8.08 3.82 -15.89
C ARG A 83 9.05 4.91 -15.48
N ASP A 84 8.87 6.12 -16.01
CA ASP A 84 9.77 7.24 -15.73
C ASP A 84 9.71 7.64 -14.25
N GLY A 85 8.53 7.67 -13.65
CA GLY A 85 8.39 7.90 -12.20
C GLY A 85 9.01 6.78 -11.35
N PHE A 86 8.95 5.52 -11.80
CA PHE A 86 9.65 4.41 -11.14
C PHE A 86 11.17 4.59 -11.19
N LEU A 87 11.71 5.06 -12.31
CA LEU A 87 13.15 5.36 -12.43
C LEU A 87 13.57 6.51 -11.51
N ILE A 88 12.72 7.55 -11.33
CA ILE A 88 12.98 8.64 -10.36
C ILE A 88 13.08 8.07 -8.94
N LEU A 89 12.11 7.26 -8.50
CA LEU A 89 12.15 6.63 -7.18
C LEU A 89 13.36 5.69 -7.02
N SER A 90 13.75 5.02 -8.11
CA SER A 90 14.96 4.17 -8.11
C SER A 90 16.22 5.00 -7.95
N ASN A 91 16.30 6.18 -8.55
CA ASN A 91 17.43 7.10 -8.35
C ASN A 91 17.52 7.58 -6.90
N ASP A 92 16.38 7.95 -6.27
CA ASP A 92 16.35 8.28 -4.85
C ASP A 92 16.94 7.15 -3.99
N MET A 93 16.59 5.91 -4.31
CA MET A 93 17.12 4.74 -3.62
C MET A 93 18.62 4.54 -3.88
N LEU A 94 19.10 4.77 -5.11
CA LEU A 94 20.52 4.70 -5.44
C LEU A 94 21.31 5.79 -4.70
N HIS A 95 20.80 7.01 -4.59
CA HIS A 95 21.43 8.07 -3.79
C HIS A 95 21.54 7.69 -2.32
N PHE A 96 20.47 7.13 -1.74
CA PHE A 96 20.53 6.60 -0.38
C PHE A 96 21.58 5.51 -0.22
N MET A 97 21.69 4.58 -1.19
CA MET A 97 22.70 3.53 -1.17
C MET A 97 24.12 4.10 -1.31
N THR A 98 24.30 5.12 -2.15
CA THR A 98 25.58 5.84 -2.31
C THR A 98 26.03 6.46 -0.99
N GLU A 99 25.14 7.16 -0.31
CA GLU A 99 25.43 7.76 1.01
C GLU A 99 25.81 6.72 2.05
N LYS A 100 25.10 5.58 2.04
CA LYS A 100 25.29 4.54 3.05
C LYS A 100 26.53 3.68 2.83
N THR A 101 26.89 3.39 1.57
CA THR A 101 27.97 2.47 1.22
C THR A 101 29.25 3.16 0.80
N GLY A 102 29.20 4.47 0.49
CA GLY A 102 30.32 5.23 -0.09
C GLY A 102 30.68 4.84 -1.52
N LYS A 103 29.86 3.97 -2.16
CA LYS A 103 30.03 3.57 -3.55
C LYS A 103 29.16 4.44 -4.44
N ILE A 104 29.74 4.95 -5.53
CA ILE A 104 29.00 5.76 -6.51
C ILE A 104 28.19 4.83 -7.41
N TYR A 105 26.88 5.02 -7.44
CA TYR A 105 25.96 4.37 -8.36
C TYR A 105 25.53 5.40 -9.42
N LEU A 106 25.44 4.95 -10.67
CA LEU A 106 25.01 5.82 -11.77
C LEU A 106 23.48 5.90 -11.78
N ASP A 107 22.99 7.13 -11.94
CA ASP A 107 21.56 7.37 -12.06
C ASP A 107 20.99 6.83 -13.37
N PHE A 108 19.76 6.38 -13.30
CA PHE A 108 18.98 6.09 -14.50
C PHE A 108 18.64 7.38 -15.24
N GLN A 109 18.76 7.37 -16.55
CA GLN A 109 18.31 8.47 -17.39
C GLN A 109 16.77 8.52 -17.40
N VAL A 110 16.23 9.64 -16.98
CA VAL A 110 14.78 9.87 -16.96
C VAL A 110 14.45 11.02 -17.89
N ASN A 111 13.36 10.92 -18.62
CA ASN A 111 12.86 12.05 -19.42
C ASN A 111 12.46 13.20 -18.49
N ALA A 112 12.79 14.43 -18.87
CA ALA A 112 12.72 15.63 -18.01
C ALA A 112 11.34 15.95 -17.40
N GLU A 113 10.28 15.30 -17.85
CA GLU A 113 8.91 15.49 -17.37
C GLU A 113 8.38 14.29 -16.57
N GLY A 114 9.28 13.45 -16.04
CA GLY A 114 8.90 12.30 -15.23
C GLY A 114 8.02 12.70 -14.05
N ASN A 115 6.80 12.20 -14.02
CA ASN A 115 5.85 12.50 -12.95
C ASN A 115 5.76 11.30 -12.00
N VAL A 116 6.40 11.42 -10.86
CA VAL A 116 6.43 10.39 -9.82
C VAL A 116 5.04 10.00 -9.31
N TYR A 117 4.06 10.90 -9.43
CA TYR A 117 2.71 10.64 -8.89
C TYR A 117 1.94 9.54 -9.63
N PHE A 118 2.18 9.32 -10.94
CA PHE A 118 1.59 8.19 -11.65
C PHE A 118 2.08 6.85 -11.10
N THR A 119 3.36 6.79 -10.74
CA THR A 119 3.96 5.60 -10.12
C THR A 119 3.45 5.40 -8.70
N LEU A 120 3.38 6.47 -7.90
CA LEU A 120 2.81 6.40 -6.56
C LEU A 120 1.35 5.96 -6.57
N PHE A 121 0.55 6.45 -7.53
CA PHE A 121 -0.82 5.99 -7.70
C PHE A 121 -0.88 4.50 -8.05
N SER A 122 -0.04 4.04 -8.98
CA SER A 122 0.02 2.62 -9.37
C SER A 122 0.41 1.72 -8.21
N ILE A 123 1.47 2.07 -7.48
CA ILE A 123 1.93 1.31 -6.31
C ILE A 123 0.87 1.36 -5.20
N GLY A 124 0.31 2.53 -4.95
CA GLY A 124 -0.75 2.73 -3.96
C GLY A 124 -2.01 1.93 -4.26
N PHE A 125 -2.43 1.87 -5.55
CA PHE A 125 -3.55 1.04 -5.97
C PHE A 125 -3.29 -0.45 -5.74
N LEU A 126 -2.11 -0.96 -6.11
CA LEU A 126 -1.74 -2.36 -5.88
C LEU A 126 -1.68 -2.68 -4.39
N ALA A 127 -1.09 -1.81 -3.58
CA ALA A 127 -1.05 -1.97 -2.13
C ALA A 127 -2.46 -1.97 -1.53
N ALA A 128 -3.33 -1.06 -1.98
CA ALA A 128 -4.73 -1.00 -1.56
C ALA A 128 -5.52 -2.25 -1.97
N PHE A 129 -5.28 -2.77 -3.17
CA PHE A 129 -5.89 -4.00 -3.65
C PHE A 129 -5.47 -5.22 -2.82
N LEU A 130 -4.17 -5.36 -2.53
CA LEU A 130 -3.64 -6.42 -1.67
C LEU A 130 -4.17 -6.31 -0.24
N THR A 131 -4.24 -5.09 0.30
CA THR A 131 -4.80 -4.81 1.63
C THR A 131 -6.28 -5.15 1.71
N ALA A 132 -7.08 -4.77 0.70
CA ALA A 132 -8.50 -5.10 0.64
C ALA A 132 -8.73 -6.61 0.61
N ASN A 133 -7.90 -7.35 -0.15
CA ASN A 133 -7.94 -8.81 -0.15
C ASN A 133 -7.54 -9.42 1.20
N ALA A 134 -6.50 -8.88 1.86
CA ALA A 134 -6.09 -9.34 3.17
C ALA A 134 -7.20 -9.16 4.22
N ILE A 135 -7.85 -8.00 4.23
CA ILE A 135 -8.97 -7.68 5.11
C ILE A 135 -10.16 -8.61 4.80
N TRP A 136 -10.39 -8.87 3.51
CA TRP A 136 -11.50 -9.69 3.05
C TRP A 136 -11.37 -11.15 3.47
N TYR A 137 -10.19 -11.75 3.22
CA TYR A 137 -9.93 -13.14 3.58
C TYR A 137 -9.50 -13.33 5.05
N GLY A 138 -9.28 -12.26 5.79
CA GLY A 138 -8.74 -12.31 7.16
C GLY A 138 -7.36 -12.99 7.23
N THR A 139 -6.54 -12.88 6.17
CA THR A 139 -5.24 -13.55 6.06
C THR A 139 -4.14 -12.56 5.72
N LEU A 140 -2.94 -12.81 6.25
CA LEU A 140 -1.76 -11.99 5.98
C LEU A 140 -1.13 -12.27 4.61
N TRP A 141 -1.49 -13.38 3.95
CA TRP A 141 -0.87 -13.80 2.70
C TRP A 141 -0.91 -12.74 1.60
N PRO A 142 -2.05 -12.09 1.28
CA PRO A 142 -2.06 -11.08 0.22
C PRO A 142 -1.20 -9.85 0.52
N VAL A 143 -1.04 -9.48 1.79
CA VAL A 143 -0.28 -8.30 2.20
C VAL A 143 1.17 -8.62 2.54
N SER A 144 1.56 -9.90 2.52
CA SER A 144 2.92 -10.33 2.88
C SER A 144 4.05 -9.65 2.08
N PRO A 145 3.93 -9.39 0.75
CA PRO A 145 4.95 -8.65 0.03
C PRO A 145 5.12 -7.21 0.55
N VAL A 146 4.01 -6.58 0.93
CA VAL A 146 4.01 -5.22 1.47
C VAL A 146 4.67 -5.20 2.85
N ILE A 147 4.38 -6.20 3.70
CA ILE A 147 5.03 -6.36 5.01
C ILE A 147 6.54 -6.56 4.85
N PHE A 148 6.95 -7.40 3.91
CA PHE A 148 8.36 -7.65 3.64
C PHE A 148 9.09 -6.38 3.19
N LEU A 149 8.50 -5.60 2.26
CA LEU A 149 9.07 -4.34 1.80
C LEU A 149 9.15 -3.31 2.93
N ALA A 150 8.13 -3.19 3.77
CA ALA A 150 8.14 -2.30 4.93
C ALA A 150 9.23 -2.68 5.93
N ALA A 151 9.38 -3.97 6.24
CA ALA A 151 10.44 -4.48 7.10
C ALA A 151 11.82 -4.21 6.50
N ALA A 152 12.02 -4.46 5.21
CA ALA A 152 13.29 -4.19 4.52
C ALA A 152 13.64 -2.69 4.56
N ALA A 153 12.67 -1.79 4.34
CA ALA A 153 12.87 -0.34 4.41
C ALA A 153 13.30 0.12 5.81
N LEU A 154 12.70 -0.45 6.86
CA LEU A 154 13.07 -0.15 8.25
C LEU A 154 14.45 -0.70 8.61
N ILE A 155 14.73 -1.96 8.30
CA ILE A 155 16.01 -2.61 8.62
C ILE A 155 17.15 -1.94 7.89
N SER A 156 16.98 -1.56 6.62
CA SER A 156 17.99 -0.84 5.84
C SER A 156 18.22 0.59 6.35
N GLY A 157 17.27 1.15 7.12
CA GLY A 157 17.28 2.55 7.55
C GLY A 157 16.87 3.51 6.44
N PHE A 158 16.26 3.00 5.36
CA PHE A 158 15.69 3.81 4.28
C PHE A 158 14.49 4.62 4.79
N SER A 159 13.64 4.01 5.61
CA SER A 159 12.61 4.73 6.37
C SER A 159 13.01 4.88 7.83
N ARG A 160 12.83 6.08 8.38
CA ARG A 160 13.12 6.41 9.78
C ARG A 160 11.85 6.72 10.59
N GLU A 161 10.69 6.58 9.97
CA GLU A 161 9.39 6.97 10.53
C GLU A 161 8.85 5.88 11.49
N VAL A 162 9.33 5.90 12.74
CA VAL A 162 8.96 4.91 13.77
C VAL A 162 7.46 4.92 14.07
N ILE A 163 6.83 6.10 14.07
CA ILE A 163 5.38 6.23 14.31
C ILE A 163 4.59 5.54 13.20
N ALA A 164 4.97 5.79 11.94
CA ALA A 164 4.33 5.15 10.79
C ALA A 164 4.52 3.64 10.80
N ALA A 165 5.69 3.15 11.24
CA ALA A 165 5.95 1.73 11.43
C ALA A 165 5.03 1.11 12.50
N ALA A 166 4.85 1.80 13.63
CA ALA A 166 3.96 1.34 14.70
C ALA A 166 2.49 1.30 14.24
N VAL A 167 2.04 2.32 13.50
CA VAL A 167 0.68 2.37 12.92
C VAL A 167 0.48 1.24 11.90
N PHE A 168 1.45 1.01 11.03
CA PHE A 168 1.41 -0.09 10.07
C PHE A 168 1.34 -1.46 10.76
N LEU A 169 2.19 -1.68 11.77
CA LEU A 169 2.22 -2.92 12.55
C LEU A 169 0.90 -3.15 13.28
N ALA A 170 0.30 -2.11 13.85
CA ALA A 170 -1.02 -2.20 14.47
C ALA A 170 -2.08 -2.66 13.45
N GLY A 171 -2.05 -2.14 12.21
CA GLY A 171 -2.90 -2.61 11.12
C GLY A 171 -2.70 -4.08 10.79
N VAL A 172 -1.44 -4.55 10.71
CA VAL A 172 -1.11 -5.96 10.48
C VAL A 172 -1.65 -6.86 11.60
N LEU A 173 -1.51 -6.45 12.86
CA LEU A 173 -1.99 -7.21 14.02
C LEU A 173 -3.51 -7.24 14.13
N LEU A 174 -4.21 -6.26 13.59
CA LEU A 174 -5.67 -6.24 13.55
C LEU A 174 -6.26 -7.26 12.57
N LEU A 175 -5.56 -7.63 11.50
CA LEU A 175 -6.06 -8.55 10.48
C LEU A 175 -6.49 -9.92 11.03
N PRO A 176 -5.66 -10.65 11.82
CA PRO A 176 -6.04 -11.95 12.35
C PRO A 176 -7.12 -11.88 13.43
N VAL A 177 -7.21 -10.77 14.20
CA VAL A 177 -8.22 -10.61 15.25
C VAL A 177 -9.66 -10.70 14.69
N PHE A 178 -9.85 -10.21 13.47
CA PHE A 178 -11.18 -10.23 12.82
C PHE A 178 -11.48 -11.53 12.07
N ARG A 179 -10.50 -12.44 11.93
CA ARG A 179 -10.69 -13.75 11.30
C ARG A 179 -11.51 -14.71 12.18
N GLU A 180 -11.28 -14.70 13.47
CA GLU A 180 -11.92 -15.63 14.42
C GLU A 180 -13.44 -15.50 14.43
N HIS A 181 -13.97 -14.30 14.22
CA HIS A 181 -15.42 -14.05 14.18
C HIS A 181 -16.12 -14.54 12.90
N TRP A 182 -15.40 -15.06 11.91
CA TRP A 182 -15.97 -15.55 10.64
C TRP A 182 -16.02 -17.07 10.54
N GLY A 183 -15.15 -17.78 11.26
CA GLY A 183 -15.10 -19.25 11.25
C GLY A 183 -16.34 -19.90 11.88
N GLU A 184 -17.01 -19.19 12.78
CA GLU A 184 -18.18 -19.72 13.49
C GLU A 184 -19.50 -19.65 12.69
N ARG A 185 -19.56 -18.91 11.57
CA ARG A 185 -20.79 -18.74 10.77
C ARG A 185 -20.88 -19.61 9.51
N SER A 186 -19.88 -20.41 9.21
CA SER A 186 -19.83 -21.28 8.02
C SER A 186 -19.84 -22.78 8.34
N GLY A 187 -20.22 -23.14 9.56
CA GLY A 187 -20.44 -24.52 10.00
C GLY A 187 -21.92 -24.91 9.97
#